data_4507505cea0642969700e53b1d47433d
#
_entry.id   4507505cea0642969700e53b1d47433d
#
_cell.length_a   1.000
_cell.length_b   1.000
_cell.length_c   1.000
_cell.angle_alpha   90.00
_cell.angle_beta   90.00
_cell.angle_gamma   90.00
#
_symmetry.space_group_name_H-M   'P 1'
#
loop_
_entity.id
_entity.type
_entity.pdbx_description
1 polymer ?
#
loop_
_entity_poly.entity_id
_entity_poly.type
_entity_poly.pdbx_seq_one_letter_code
_entity_poly.pdbx_strand_id
1 'polypeptide(L)'
;MRVESEPGFILHTIPYRETSLLVDIFTLNYGRLRCVAKGFRKPNKKGIAKTLFPYTEHHFQWQGRGELKTLIQADPIQSPVFLAQESLFIGLYINELLYKLLHQNDPHQSLYEFYRQLMTQLPTSEILQPVLRRFEMLLLEELGYGLVLDSEAETGQAVSSEHLYYYIPDQGLKLIQDQTADNLHAFSGADIMALCQGQLEQQSVLRAAKKLTRQVIDFYLDGKELN
;
A
#
# COMPACT_ATOMS: atom_id res chain seq x y z
N MET A 1 -3.49 -27.35 -7.64
CA MET A 1 -2.79 -26.77 -6.49
C MET A 1 -3.82 -26.56 -5.40
N ARG A 2 -3.54 -26.97 -4.19
CA ARG A 2 -4.33 -26.71 -2.99
C ARG A 2 -3.38 -26.18 -1.93
N VAL A 3 -3.76 -25.10 -1.27
CA VAL A 3 -3.05 -24.50 -0.17
C VAL A 3 -3.91 -24.67 1.07
N GLU A 4 -3.34 -25.26 2.13
CA GLU A 4 -4.09 -25.66 3.33
C GLU A 4 -4.09 -24.58 4.41
N SER A 5 -3.05 -23.74 4.47
CA SER A 5 -2.96 -22.66 5.43
C SER A 5 -1.94 -21.64 4.96
N GLU A 6 -2.40 -20.43 4.68
CA GLU A 6 -1.54 -19.31 4.27
C GLU A 6 -1.98 -18.04 4.97
N PRO A 7 -1.08 -17.31 5.64
CA PRO A 7 -1.42 -16.05 6.25
C PRO A 7 -1.68 -14.97 5.20
N GLY A 8 -2.66 -14.13 5.46
CA GLY A 8 -3.03 -13.07 4.52
C GLY A 8 -4.06 -12.09 5.07
N PHE A 9 -4.29 -11.06 4.28
CA PHE A 9 -5.26 -10.01 4.56
C PHE A 9 -6.24 -9.85 3.39
N ILE A 10 -7.46 -9.44 3.69
CA ILE A 10 -8.46 -9.10 2.70
C ILE A 10 -8.24 -7.65 2.28
N LEU A 11 -7.97 -7.42 1.00
CA LEU A 11 -7.84 -6.09 0.43
C LEU A 11 -9.16 -5.53 -0.05
N HIS A 12 -9.94 -6.36 -0.77
CA HIS A 12 -11.17 -5.94 -1.41
C HIS A 12 -12.16 -7.09 -1.56
N THR A 13 -13.45 -6.80 -1.51
CA THR A 13 -14.53 -7.77 -1.74
C THR A 13 -15.60 -7.20 -2.65
N ILE A 14 -16.08 -8.01 -3.61
CA ILE A 14 -17.16 -7.63 -4.52
C ILE A 14 -18.23 -8.72 -4.48
N PRO A 15 -19.53 -8.38 -4.39
CA PRO A 15 -20.60 -9.34 -4.58
C PRO A 15 -20.48 -10.05 -5.92
N TYR A 16 -20.58 -11.38 -5.90
CA TYR A 16 -20.47 -12.20 -7.10
C TYR A 16 -21.54 -13.27 -7.12
N ARG A 17 -22.36 -13.28 -8.17
CA ARG A 17 -23.57 -14.12 -8.25
C ARG A 17 -24.46 -13.93 -7.03
N GLU A 18 -25.41 -14.83 -6.77
CA GLU A 18 -26.40 -14.69 -5.69
C GLU A 18 -25.80 -14.81 -4.28
N THR A 19 -24.87 -15.75 -4.06
CA THR A 19 -24.40 -16.13 -2.72
C THR A 19 -22.90 -16.04 -2.52
N SER A 20 -22.12 -15.64 -3.54
CA SER A 20 -20.66 -15.64 -3.53
C SER A 20 -20.10 -14.23 -3.40
N LEU A 21 -18.80 -14.16 -3.07
CA LEU A 21 -17.98 -12.97 -3.16
C LEU A 21 -16.79 -13.24 -4.07
N LEU A 22 -16.34 -12.23 -4.83
CA LEU A 22 -14.96 -12.15 -5.26
C LEU A 22 -14.17 -11.48 -4.12
N VAL A 23 -13.05 -12.07 -3.76
CA VAL A 23 -12.20 -11.61 -2.66
C VAL A 23 -10.79 -11.48 -3.19
N ASP A 24 -10.25 -10.27 -3.11
CA ASP A 24 -8.83 -10.02 -3.34
C ASP A 24 -8.13 -10.11 -1.99
N ILE A 25 -7.11 -10.96 -1.91
CA ILE A 25 -6.32 -11.19 -0.70
C ILE A 25 -4.85 -10.89 -0.97
N PHE A 26 -4.15 -10.36 0.02
CA PHE A 26 -2.70 -10.18 0.03
C PHE A 26 -2.10 -11.21 0.98
N THR A 27 -1.24 -12.07 0.48
CA THR A 27 -0.69 -13.22 1.21
C THR A 27 0.83 -13.13 1.31
N LEU A 28 1.40 -13.74 2.35
CA LEU A 28 2.83 -13.69 2.62
C LEU A 28 3.65 -14.35 1.50
N ASN A 29 3.25 -15.56 1.08
CA ASN A 29 4.08 -16.38 0.19
C ASN A 29 3.58 -16.43 -1.26
N TYR A 30 2.38 -15.96 -1.55
CA TYR A 30 1.78 -16.02 -2.89
C TYR A 30 1.38 -14.64 -3.44
N GLY A 31 1.69 -13.55 -2.72
CA GLY A 31 1.34 -12.20 -3.15
C GLY A 31 -0.16 -11.93 -3.20
N ARG A 32 -0.58 -11.07 -4.11
CA ARG A 32 -2.00 -10.75 -4.30
C ARG A 32 -2.70 -11.83 -5.11
N LEU A 33 -3.82 -12.33 -4.61
CA LEU A 33 -4.63 -13.37 -5.24
C LEU A 33 -6.09 -12.93 -5.33
N ARG A 34 -6.80 -13.41 -6.38
CA ARG A 34 -8.25 -13.28 -6.47
C ARG A 34 -8.93 -14.62 -6.29
N CYS A 35 -9.89 -14.68 -5.38
CA CYS A 35 -10.62 -15.88 -5.04
C CYS A 35 -12.12 -15.71 -5.19
N VAL A 36 -12.83 -16.79 -5.56
CA VAL A 36 -14.28 -16.89 -5.40
C VAL A 36 -14.57 -17.54 -4.06
N ALA A 37 -15.25 -16.84 -3.18
CA ALA A 37 -15.75 -17.32 -1.90
C ALA A 37 -17.20 -17.77 -2.06
N LYS A 38 -17.41 -19.04 -2.40
CA LYS A 38 -18.74 -19.59 -2.68
C LYS A 38 -19.57 -19.71 -1.40
N GLY A 39 -20.81 -19.21 -1.44
CA GLY A 39 -21.75 -19.31 -0.33
C GLY A 39 -21.42 -18.42 0.87
N PHE A 40 -20.46 -17.51 0.79
CA PHE A 40 -20.08 -16.62 1.89
C PHE A 40 -21.14 -15.57 2.22
N ARG A 41 -22.01 -15.23 1.25
CA ARG A 41 -23.16 -14.34 1.47
C ARG A 41 -24.41 -15.07 1.95
N LYS A 42 -24.43 -16.41 1.89
CA LYS A 42 -25.56 -17.20 2.34
C LYS A 42 -25.52 -17.37 3.85
N PRO A 43 -26.57 -16.96 4.58
CA PRO A 43 -26.65 -17.21 6.01
C PRO A 43 -26.60 -18.72 6.33
N ASN A 44 -25.93 -19.07 7.41
CA ASN A 44 -25.96 -20.43 7.93
C ASN A 44 -27.36 -20.74 8.56
N LYS A 45 -27.54 -21.94 9.10
CA LYS A 45 -28.80 -22.36 9.75
C LYS A 45 -29.21 -21.45 10.93
N LYS A 46 -28.29 -20.65 11.48
CA LYS A 46 -28.54 -19.67 12.56
C LYS A 46 -28.77 -18.25 12.01
N GLY A 47 -28.87 -18.04 10.69
CA GLY A 47 -29.07 -16.75 10.07
C GLY A 47 -27.80 -15.89 9.95
N ILE A 48 -26.60 -16.44 10.24
CA ILE A 48 -25.34 -15.73 10.24
C ILE A 48 -24.56 -16.05 8.97
N ALA A 49 -24.21 -15.02 8.18
CA ALA A 49 -23.30 -15.15 7.07
C ALA A 49 -21.84 -15.28 7.56
N LYS A 50 -20.98 -15.91 6.74
CA LYS A 50 -19.56 -15.94 7.02
C LYS A 50 -18.99 -14.52 6.93
N THR A 51 -18.30 -14.07 7.96
CA THR A 51 -17.73 -12.73 8.00
C THR A 51 -16.28 -12.78 7.60
N LEU A 52 -15.92 -11.92 6.66
CA LEU A 52 -14.54 -11.62 6.29
C LEU A 52 -14.19 -10.28 6.91
N PHE A 53 -13.22 -10.26 7.81
CA PHE A 53 -12.81 -9.04 8.51
C PHE A 53 -11.65 -8.39 7.75
N PRO A 54 -11.85 -7.22 7.12
CA PRO A 54 -10.73 -6.44 6.57
C PRO A 54 -9.77 -6.06 7.71
N TYR A 55 -8.52 -5.75 7.37
CA TYR A 55 -7.46 -5.34 8.30
C TYR A 55 -7.07 -6.39 9.35
N THR A 56 -7.72 -7.54 9.36
CA THR A 56 -7.44 -8.67 10.25
C THR A 56 -6.71 -9.74 9.47
N GLU A 57 -5.64 -10.27 10.07
CA GLU A 57 -4.91 -11.38 9.46
C GLU A 57 -5.71 -12.68 9.59
N HIS A 58 -5.73 -13.46 8.51
CA HIS A 58 -6.44 -14.73 8.43
C HIS A 58 -5.51 -15.85 7.96
N HIS A 59 -5.79 -17.07 8.37
CA HIS A 59 -5.34 -18.26 7.66
C HIS A 59 -6.32 -18.58 6.55
N PHE A 60 -5.84 -18.49 5.30
CA PHE A 60 -6.62 -18.81 4.12
C PHE A 60 -6.33 -20.21 3.62
N GLN A 61 -7.39 -20.90 3.18
CA GLN A 61 -7.31 -22.13 2.41
C GLN A 61 -7.97 -21.90 1.05
N TRP A 62 -7.30 -22.28 -0.02
CA TRP A 62 -7.86 -22.21 -1.37
C TRP A 62 -7.40 -23.36 -2.26
N GLN A 63 -8.09 -23.52 -3.38
CA GLN A 63 -7.73 -24.45 -4.44
C GLN A 63 -7.91 -23.83 -5.83
N GLY A 64 -7.20 -24.36 -6.81
CA GLY A 64 -7.24 -23.95 -8.21
C GLY A 64 -5.84 -23.72 -8.79
N ARG A 65 -5.74 -23.78 -10.13
CA ARG A 65 -4.47 -23.52 -10.87
C ARG A 65 -4.52 -22.25 -11.69
N GLY A 66 -5.70 -21.78 -12.08
CA GLY A 66 -5.89 -20.53 -12.85
C GLY A 66 -5.71 -19.27 -11.99
N GLU A 67 -5.88 -18.11 -12.60
CA GLU A 67 -5.82 -16.81 -11.92
C GLU A 67 -6.91 -16.69 -10.84
N LEU A 68 -8.12 -17.15 -11.13
CA LEU A 68 -9.23 -17.14 -10.18
C LEU A 68 -9.23 -18.44 -9.36
N LYS A 69 -8.88 -18.31 -8.07
CA LYS A 69 -8.89 -19.44 -7.13
C LYS A 69 -10.28 -19.65 -6.53
N THR A 70 -10.50 -20.78 -5.87
CA THR A 70 -11.70 -21.01 -5.05
C THR A 70 -11.29 -20.97 -3.58
N LEU A 71 -11.79 -19.98 -2.83
CA LEU A 71 -11.61 -19.87 -1.39
C LEU A 71 -12.43 -20.97 -0.69
N ILE A 72 -11.76 -21.75 0.15
CA ILE A 72 -12.37 -22.82 0.93
C ILE A 72 -12.69 -22.32 2.33
N GLN A 73 -11.70 -21.66 2.97
CA GLN A 73 -11.76 -21.23 4.37
C GLN A 73 -10.96 -19.95 4.56
N ALA A 74 -11.40 -19.13 5.50
CA ALA A 74 -10.71 -17.93 5.97
C ALA A 74 -10.99 -17.82 7.48
N ASP A 75 -9.99 -18.12 8.29
CA ASP A 75 -10.09 -18.07 9.75
C ASP A 75 -9.22 -16.94 10.29
N PRO A 76 -9.78 -16.00 11.05
CA PRO A 76 -8.98 -14.94 11.65
C PRO A 76 -7.94 -15.55 12.63
N ILE A 77 -6.70 -15.08 12.54
CA ILE A 77 -5.59 -15.52 13.41
C ILE A 77 -5.72 -14.90 14.80
N GLN A 78 -6.33 -13.73 14.87
CA GLN A 78 -6.49 -12.94 16.09
C GLN A 78 -7.87 -12.31 16.13
N SER A 79 -8.16 -11.59 17.24
CA SER A 79 -9.39 -10.80 17.34
C SER A 79 -9.50 -9.81 16.18
N PRO A 80 -10.70 -9.59 15.62
CA PRO A 80 -10.89 -8.67 14.53
C PRO A 80 -10.38 -7.26 14.83
N VAL A 81 -9.64 -6.69 13.91
CA VAL A 81 -9.17 -5.31 13.97
C VAL A 81 -10.27 -4.40 13.41
N PHE A 82 -10.63 -3.39 14.18
CA PHE A 82 -11.59 -2.36 13.77
C PHE A 82 -10.88 -1.01 13.70
N LEU A 83 -10.86 -0.42 12.51
CA LEU A 83 -10.36 0.93 12.28
C LEU A 83 -11.51 1.94 12.37
N ALA A 84 -11.23 3.13 12.87
CA ALA A 84 -12.21 4.21 13.00
C ALA A 84 -11.59 5.56 12.64
N GLN A 85 -12.42 6.52 12.26
CA GLN A 85 -11.98 7.89 11.95
C GLN A 85 -10.84 7.93 10.92
N GLU A 86 -9.75 8.63 11.19
CA GLU A 86 -8.61 8.78 10.28
C GLU A 86 -7.92 7.45 9.98
N SER A 87 -7.79 6.56 10.97
CA SER A 87 -7.19 5.23 10.76
C SER A 87 -7.98 4.38 9.74
N LEU A 88 -9.32 4.52 9.69
CA LEU A 88 -10.14 3.84 8.69
C LEU A 88 -9.83 4.34 7.27
N PHE A 89 -9.74 5.67 7.08
CA PHE A 89 -9.39 6.22 5.76
C PHE A 89 -8.00 5.79 5.30
N ILE A 90 -7.04 5.74 6.23
CA ILE A 90 -5.69 5.24 5.94
C ILE A 90 -5.73 3.76 5.55
N GLY A 91 -6.47 2.93 6.30
CA GLY A 91 -6.61 1.51 5.98
C GLY A 91 -7.26 1.26 4.61
N LEU A 92 -8.31 2.02 4.28
CA LEU A 92 -8.96 1.97 2.97
C LEU A 92 -7.98 2.35 1.85
N TYR A 93 -7.27 3.46 2.01
CA TYR A 93 -6.30 3.95 1.06
C TYR A 93 -5.16 2.94 0.81
N ILE A 94 -4.58 2.39 1.87
CA ILE A 94 -3.52 1.38 1.77
C ILE A 94 -4.01 0.13 1.05
N ASN A 95 -5.20 -0.38 1.41
CA ASN A 95 -5.79 -1.53 0.74
C ASN A 95 -6.01 -1.27 -0.75
N GLU A 96 -6.44 -0.07 -1.10
CA GLU A 96 -6.67 0.31 -2.50
C GLU A 96 -5.34 0.40 -3.27
N LEU A 97 -4.27 0.96 -2.68
CA LEU A 97 -2.94 0.98 -3.28
C LEU A 97 -2.44 -0.45 -3.57
N LEU A 98 -2.50 -1.33 -2.58
CA LEU A 98 -2.10 -2.74 -2.74
C LEU A 98 -2.94 -3.44 -3.82
N TYR A 99 -4.26 -3.21 -3.82
CA TYR A 99 -5.15 -3.78 -4.82
C TYR A 99 -4.84 -3.31 -6.24
N LYS A 100 -4.49 -2.03 -6.44
CA LYS A 100 -4.28 -1.45 -7.76
C LYS A 100 -2.85 -1.64 -8.29
N LEU A 101 -1.85 -1.60 -7.43
CA LEU A 101 -0.44 -1.58 -7.82
C LEU A 101 0.23 -2.96 -7.77
N LEU A 102 -0.16 -3.85 -6.84
CA LEU A 102 0.46 -5.17 -6.79
C LEU A 102 0.04 -6.05 -7.96
N HIS A 103 1.00 -6.72 -8.58
CA HIS A 103 0.72 -7.79 -9.54
C HIS A 103 0.17 -9.04 -8.84
N GLN A 104 -0.64 -9.82 -9.57
CA GLN A 104 -1.14 -11.09 -9.03
C GLN A 104 -0.04 -12.15 -9.02
N ASN A 105 -0.03 -12.96 -7.96
CA ASN A 105 0.90 -14.06 -7.74
C ASN A 105 2.38 -13.61 -7.64
N ASP A 106 2.61 -12.38 -7.22
CA ASP A 106 3.94 -11.81 -6.97
C ASP A 106 4.09 -11.52 -5.47
N PRO A 107 4.87 -12.31 -4.73
CA PRO A 107 5.04 -12.13 -3.29
C PRO A 107 5.99 -10.98 -2.96
N HIS A 108 5.56 -10.14 -2.00
CA HIS A 108 6.31 -9.03 -1.43
C HIS A 108 6.36 -9.19 0.09
N GLN A 109 7.26 -10.03 0.57
CA GLN A 109 7.29 -10.43 1.98
C GLN A 109 7.59 -9.26 2.92
N SER A 110 8.53 -8.37 2.59
CA SER A 110 8.86 -7.19 3.40
C SER A 110 7.66 -6.25 3.52
N LEU A 111 6.96 -6.02 2.41
CA LEU A 111 5.75 -5.19 2.39
C LEU A 111 4.61 -5.84 3.18
N TYR A 112 4.47 -7.18 3.11
CA TYR A 112 3.49 -7.92 3.89
C TYR A 112 3.73 -7.76 5.40
N GLU A 113 4.97 -7.94 5.85
CA GLU A 113 5.33 -7.80 7.25
C GLU A 113 5.12 -6.38 7.77
N PHE A 114 5.46 -5.37 6.96
CA PHE A 114 5.18 -3.98 7.32
C PHE A 114 3.68 -3.71 7.41
N TYR A 115 2.89 -4.19 6.44
CA TYR A 115 1.43 -4.06 6.45
C TYR A 115 0.83 -4.74 7.69
N ARG A 116 1.29 -5.94 8.05
CA ARG A 116 0.84 -6.66 9.25
C ARG A 116 1.08 -5.86 10.53
N GLN A 117 2.28 -5.31 10.69
CA GLN A 117 2.61 -4.46 11.84
C GLN A 117 1.75 -3.19 11.85
N LEU A 118 1.57 -2.57 10.69
CA LEU A 118 0.78 -1.36 10.53
C LEU A 118 -0.69 -1.60 10.92
N MET A 119 -1.33 -2.65 10.44
CA MET A 119 -2.72 -2.97 10.79
C MET A 119 -2.91 -3.24 12.29
N THR A 120 -1.89 -3.75 12.96
CA THR A 120 -1.92 -3.96 14.42
C THR A 120 -1.81 -2.63 15.20
N GLN A 121 -1.01 -1.69 14.69
CA GLN A 121 -0.72 -0.42 15.37
C GLN A 121 -1.74 0.69 15.04
N LEU A 122 -2.29 0.67 13.83
CA LEU A 122 -3.14 1.73 13.28
C LEU A 122 -4.35 2.12 14.16
N PRO A 123 -5.02 1.18 14.87
CA PRO A 123 -6.15 1.54 15.74
C PRO A 123 -5.80 2.48 16.89
N THR A 124 -4.55 2.46 17.37
CA THR A 124 -4.08 3.19 18.56
C THR A 124 -2.98 4.21 18.26
N SER A 125 -2.55 4.34 17.00
CA SER A 125 -1.43 5.22 16.62
C SER A 125 -1.85 6.69 16.61
N GLU A 126 -1.03 7.53 17.22
CA GLU A 126 -1.16 9.00 17.15
C GLU A 126 -0.33 9.61 16.01
N ILE A 127 0.61 8.83 15.43
CA ILE A 127 1.54 9.29 14.39
C ILE A 127 1.20 8.70 13.01
N LEU A 128 -0.03 8.85 12.59
CA LEU A 128 -0.58 8.20 11.39
C LEU A 128 0.14 8.64 10.10
N GLN A 129 0.42 9.93 9.95
CA GLN A 129 0.97 10.48 8.70
C GLN A 129 2.41 10.02 8.43
N PRO A 130 3.37 10.06 9.37
CA PRO A 130 4.71 9.51 9.16
C PRO A 130 4.71 8.02 8.78
N VAL A 131 3.88 7.23 9.45
CA VAL A 131 3.79 5.78 9.19
C VAL A 131 3.22 5.51 7.79
N LEU A 132 2.22 6.29 7.37
CA LEU A 132 1.67 6.20 6.02
C LEU A 132 2.73 6.53 4.95
N ARG A 133 3.54 7.58 5.15
CA ARG A 133 4.63 7.92 4.21
C ARG A 133 5.67 6.80 4.10
N ARG A 134 6.05 6.19 5.23
CA ARG A 134 6.96 5.02 5.22
C ARG A 134 6.38 3.86 4.43
N PHE A 135 5.07 3.58 4.60
CA PHE A 135 4.40 2.54 3.83
C PHE A 135 4.43 2.83 2.32
N GLU A 136 4.10 4.05 1.90
CA GLU A 136 4.10 4.42 0.48
C GLU A 136 5.50 4.31 -0.14
N MET A 137 6.55 4.75 0.57
CA MET A 137 7.93 4.65 0.10
C MET A 137 8.35 3.18 -0.04
N LEU A 138 8.04 2.34 0.95
CA LEU A 138 8.32 0.90 0.89
C LEU A 138 7.56 0.22 -0.25
N LEU A 139 6.29 0.58 -0.46
CA LEU A 139 5.50 0.05 -1.57
C LEU A 139 6.16 0.36 -2.92
N LEU A 140 6.58 1.62 -3.14
CA LEU A 140 7.26 2.02 -4.36
C LEU A 140 8.60 1.27 -4.55
N GLU A 141 9.37 1.10 -3.48
CA GLU A 141 10.63 0.35 -3.49
C GLU A 141 10.41 -1.12 -3.88
N GLU A 142 9.47 -1.81 -3.24
CA GLU A 142 9.12 -3.20 -3.51
C GLU A 142 8.58 -3.43 -4.94
N LEU A 143 7.97 -2.42 -5.54
CA LEU A 143 7.52 -2.44 -6.94
C LEU A 143 8.64 -2.12 -7.95
N GLY A 144 9.86 -1.81 -7.48
CA GLY A 144 10.98 -1.42 -8.33
C GLY A 144 10.97 0.07 -8.74
N TYR A 145 10.09 0.87 -8.14
CA TYR A 145 9.96 2.31 -8.38
C TYR A 145 10.60 3.13 -7.25
N GLY A 146 11.65 2.59 -6.64
CA GLY A 146 12.35 3.21 -5.53
C GLY A 146 12.80 4.64 -5.86
N LEU A 147 12.62 5.52 -4.89
CA LEU A 147 12.94 6.94 -5.04
C LEU A 147 14.44 7.16 -4.89
N VAL A 148 15.13 7.52 -5.97
CA VAL A 148 16.53 7.97 -5.91
C VAL A 148 16.52 9.45 -5.53
N LEU A 149 16.87 9.75 -4.28
CA LEU A 149 16.76 11.07 -3.67
C LEU A 149 18.11 11.64 -3.16
N ASP A 150 19.19 10.92 -3.33
CA ASP A 150 20.53 11.31 -2.85
C ASP A 150 21.34 12.07 -3.89
N SER A 151 20.95 11.96 -5.18
CA SER A 151 21.70 12.53 -6.29
C SER A 151 20.77 13.12 -7.36
N GLU A 152 21.28 14.08 -8.09
CA GLU A 152 20.66 14.69 -9.26
C GLU A 152 20.83 13.76 -10.48
N ALA A 153 19.74 13.56 -11.21
CA ALA A 153 19.62 12.50 -12.23
C ALA A 153 20.51 12.71 -13.45
N GLU A 154 20.77 13.95 -13.86
CA GLU A 154 21.53 14.27 -15.08
C GLU A 154 23.05 14.29 -14.83
N THR A 155 23.47 14.82 -13.69
CA THR A 155 24.88 15.02 -13.38
C THR A 155 25.47 14.00 -12.41
N GLY A 156 24.61 13.30 -11.65
CA GLY A 156 25.01 12.41 -10.56
C GLY A 156 25.56 13.15 -9.34
N GLN A 157 25.45 14.48 -9.29
CA GLN A 157 25.91 15.26 -8.14
C GLN A 157 24.98 15.03 -6.94
N ALA A 158 25.57 15.00 -5.75
CA ALA A 158 24.79 14.87 -4.51
C ALA A 158 23.82 16.06 -4.34
N VAL A 159 22.65 15.79 -3.79
CA VAL A 159 21.65 16.82 -3.47
C VAL A 159 22.22 17.80 -2.46
N SER A 160 22.08 19.10 -2.73
CA SER A 160 22.50 20.20 -1.86
C SER A 160 21.29 20.81 -1.14
N SER A 161 21.43 21.09 0.16
CA SER A 161 20.41 21.74 0.97
C SER A 161 20.04 23.16 0.50
N GLU A 162 20.92 23.82 -0.24
CA GLU A 162 20.77 25.21 -0.69
C GLU A 162 19.95 25.33 -1.99
N HIS A 163 19.66 24.20 -2.65
CA HIS A 163 19.04 24.20 -3.96
C HIS A 163 17.59 23.69 -3.91
N LEU A 164 16.86 23.98 -4.99
CA LEU A 164 15.53 23.45 -5.27
C LEU A 164 15.61 22.43 -6.40
N TYR A 165 14.72 21.42 -6.33
CA TYR A 165 14.68 20.32 -7.28
C TYR A 165 13.25 20.03 -7.73
N TYR A 166 13.08 19.60 -8.97
CA TYR A 166 11.90 18.86 -9.41
C TYR A 166 12.18 17.37 -9.28
N TYR A 167 11.13 16.60 -8.96
CA TYR A 167 11.18 15.15 -9.12
C TYR A 167 10.36 14.75 -10.34
N ILE A 168 10.97 13.98 -11.23
CA ILE A 168 10.31 13.43 -12.42
C ILE A 168 10.28 11.91 -12.27
N PRO A 169 9.08 11.26 -12.22
CA PRO A 169 8.98 9.80 -12.16
C PRO A 169 9.82 9.17 -13.27
N ASP A 170 10.42 8.02 -13.00
CA ASP A 170 11.36 7.29 -13.86
C ASP A 170 12.68 8.01 -14.21
N GLN A 171 12.82 9.29 -13.89
CA GLN A 171 14.04 10.05 -14.16
C GLN A 171 14.79 10.46 -12.89
N GLY A 172 14.08 10.77 -11.81
CA GLY A 172 14.67 11.22 -10.55
C GLY A 172 14.65 12.74 -10.36
N LEU A 173 15.56 13.22 -9.51
CA LEU A 173 15.70 14.63 -9.17
C LEU A 173 16.41 15.43 -10.26
N LYS A 174 15.88 16.63 -10.57
CA LYS A 174 16.49 17.61 -11.46
C LYS A 174 16.64 18.94 -10.77
N LEU A 175 17.85 19.51 -10.85
CA LEU A 175 18.18 20.82 -10.29
C LEU A 175 17.37 21.92 -11.00
N ILE A 176 16.79 22.83 -10.24
CA ILE A 176 16.14 24.04 -10.75
C ILE A 176 17.19 25.13 -10.89
N GLN A 177 17.54 25.50 -12.12
CA GLN A 177 18.54 26.52 -12.41
C GLN A 177 18.01 27.94 -12.18
N ASP A 178 16.75 28.20 -12.57
CA ASP A 178 16.10 29.50 -12.36
C ASP A 178 15.21 29.46 -11.12
N GLN A 179 15.72 29.96 -10.02
CA GLN A 179 15.02 29.99 -8.72
C GLN A 179 13.96 31.11 -8.64
N THR A 180 13.84 31.96 -9.66
CA THR A 180 12.85 33.05 -9.69
C THR A 180 11.49 32.63 -10.27
N ALA A 181 11.40 31.44 -10.89
CA ALA A 181 10.17 30.90 -11.43
C ALA A 181 9.21 30.44 -10.31
N ASP A 182 7.92 30.44 -10.61
CA ASP A 182 6.87 29.96 -9.70
C ASP A 182 7.02 28.43 -9.49
N ASN A 183 7.70 28.06 -8.39
CA ASN A 183 8.16 26.70 -8.14
C ASN A 183 7.16 25.87 -7.31
N LEU A 184 5.86 25.94 -7.63
CA LEU A 184 4.78 25.20 -6.94
C LEU A 184 5.05 23.69 -6.81
N HIS A 185 5.80 23.12 -7.73
CA HIS A 185 6.15 21.69 -7.74
C HIS A 185 7.56 21.38 -7.24
N ALA A 186 8.33 22.38 -6.83
CA ALA A 186 9.68 22.20 -6.34
C ALA A 186 9.74 21.54 -4.95
N PHE A 187 10.86 20.88 -4.70
CA PHE A 187 11.27 20.33 -3.41
C PHE A 187 12.53 21.02 -2.94
N SER A 188 12.59 21.38 -1.67
CA SER A 188 13.82 21.87 -1.04
C SER A 188 14.82 20.72 -0.92
N GLY A 189 16.08 20.95 -1.29
CA GLY A 189 17.15 19.97 -1.08
C GLY A 189 17.33 19.60 0.39
N ALA A 190 17.12 20.55 1.30
CA ALA A 190 17.14 20.28 2.74
C ALA A 190 16.06 19.26 3.15
N ASP A 191 14.81 19.41 2.67
CA ASP A 191 13.73 18.46 2.96
C ASP A 191 13.98 17.08 2.31
N ILE A 192 14.54 17.05 1.10
CA ILE A 192 14.92 15.80 0.42
C ILE A 192 15.99 15.05 1.21
N MET A 193 17.06 15.74 1.63
CA MET A 193 18.13 15.14 2.43
C MET A 193 17.61 14.61 3.77
N ALA A 194 16.74 15.37 4.44
CA ALA A 194 16.10 14.93 5.68
C ALA A 194 15.16 13.73 5.45
N LEU A 195 14.47 13.70 4.32
CA LEU A 195 13.63 12.55 3.93
C LEU A 195 14.48 11.29 3.70
N CYS A 196 15.63 11.39 3.02
CA CYS A 196 16.58 10.29 2.88
C CYS A 196 17.06 9.74 4.23
N GLN A 197 17.14 10.59 5.25
CA GLN A 197 17.51 10.22 6.61
C GLN A 197 16.32 9.71 7.44
N GLY A 198 15.12 9.64 6.85
CA GLY A 198 13.89 9.16 7.51
C GLY A 198 13.30 10.13 8.55
N GLN A 199 13.64 11.42 8.51
CA GLN A 199 13.22 12.45 9.47
C GLN A 199 11.77 12.93 9.21
N LEU A 200 10.82 12.03 9.27
CA LEU A 200 9.39 12.31 9.00
C LEU A 200 8.67 13.05 10.14
N GLU A 201 9.32 13.32 11.24
CA GLU A 201 8.77 14.09 12.37
C GLU A 201 8.72 15.60 12.06
N GLN A 202 9.56 16.06 11.14
CA GLN A 202 9.58 17.47 10.71
C GLN A 202 8.43 17.74 9.75
N GLN A 203 7.65 18.79 10.04
CA GLN A 203 6.43 19.12 9.25
C GLN A 203 6.72 19.44 7.77
N SER A 204 7.86 20.09 7.48
CA SER A 204 8.27 20.39 6.09
C SER A 204 8.60 19.10 5.33
N VAL A 205 9.39 18.21 5.95
CA VAL A 205 9.78 16.91 5.40
C VAL A 205 8.56 16.03 5.16
N LEU A 206 7.62 16.00 6.12
CA LEU A 206 6.39 15.23 5.99
C LEU A 206 5.52 15.73 4.81
N ARG A 207 5.44 17.05 4.60
CA ARG A 207 4.75 17.64 3.44
C ARG A 207 5.46 17.30 2.12
N ALA A 208 6.80 17.38 2.10
CA ALA A 208 7.60 17.01 0.93
C ALA A 208 7.40 15.53 0.61
N ALA A 209 7.49 14.64 1.59
CA ALA A 209 7.23 13.20 1.43
C ALA A 209 5.84 12.94 0.85
N LYS A 210 4.78 13.54 1.42
CA LYS A 210 3.40 13.40 0.92
C LYS A 210 3.26 13.85 -0.53
N LYS A 211 3.85 14.98 -0.90
CA LYS A 211 3.81 15.53 -2.26
C LYS A 211 4.52 14.59 -3.24
N LEU A 212 5.72 14.12 -2.86
CA LEU A 212 6.55 13.25 -3.66
C LEU A 212 5.89 11.88 -3.89
N THR A 213 5.51 11.19 -2.81
CA THR A 213 4.90 9.85 -2.92
C THR A 213 3.60 9.91 -3.70
N ARG A 214 2.76 10.95 -3.50
CA ARG A 214 1.54 11.14 -4.27
C ARG A 214 1.82 11.32 -5.76
N GLN A 215 2.76 12.17 -6.12
CA GLN A 215 3.14 12.40 -7.52
C GLN A 215 3.58 11.10 -8.21
N VAL A 216 4.37 10.29 -7.52
CA VAL A 216 4.90 9.03 -8.08
C VAL A 216 3.80 7.96 -8.14
N ILE A 217 2.99 7.84 -7.10
CA ILE A 217 1.86 6.90 -7.08
C ILE A 217 0.86 7.24 -8.19
N ASP A 218 0.48 8.52 -8.34
CA ASP A 218 -0.45 8.97 -9.38
C ASP A 218 0.09 8.63 -10.79
N PHE A 219 1.40 8.78 -11.01
CA PHE A 219 2.05 8.42 -12.26
C PHE A 219 1.92 6.92 -12.56
N TYR A 220 2.20 6.03 -11.60
CA TYR A 220 2.13 4.58 -11.80
C TYR A 220 0.71 4.01 -11.74
N LEU A 221 -0.25 4.77 -11.22
CA LEU A 221 -1.67 4.41 -11.34
C LEU A 221 -2.18 4.56 -12.76
N ASP A 222 -1.50 5.31 -13.63
CA ASP A 222 -1.81 5.48 -15.06
C ASP A 222 -3.30 5.78 -15.30
N GLY A 223 -3.81 6.81 -14.63
CA GLY A 223 -5.21 7.22 -14.73
C GLY A 223 -6.22 6.35 -13.96
N LYS A 224 -5.79 5.35 -13.22
CA LYS A 224 -6.65 4.63 -12.26
C LYS A 224 -6.86 5.52 -11.04
N GLU A 225 -7.97 6.23 -10.99
CA GLU A 225 -8.31 7.08 -9.84
C GLU A 225 -8.40 6.26 -8.55
N LEU A 226 -7.93 6.84 -7.43
CA LEU A 226 -8.17 6.36 -6.08
C LEU A 226 -9.54 6.86 -5.61
N ASN A 227 -10.34 6.00 -4.98
CA ASN A 227 -11.69 6.30 -4.49
C ASN A 227 -11.68 7.03 -3.14
#